data_5d1a32321414f0534fc69ed341bfe4e0
#
_entry.id   5d1a32321414f0534fc69ed341bfe4e0
#
_cell.length_a   1.000
_cell.length_b   1.000
_cell.length_c   1.000
_cell.angle_alpha   90.00
_cell.angle_beta   90.00
_cell.angle_gamma   90.00
#
_symmetry.space_group_name_H-M   'P 1'
#
loop_
_entity.id
_entity.type
_entity.pdbx_description
1 polymer ?
#
loop_
_entity_poly.entity_id
_entity_poly.type
_entity_poly.pdbx_seq_one_letter_code
_entity_poly.pdbx_strand_id
1 'polypeptide(L)'
;MNAQTGLDLDRASTVTDEQVRFYQEHGYVQIHGVLAPDEVEAVREDLAGALAQRKDARESKGNPFYKRVFLQEVNLWTSHEGLRRYTLSRRIGEIARRLAGVAKMRLWHDHALVKLPENSIASDWHQDWPYWPMNHTGALSCWLALDDVDLRNGCLQFVPGSYRWGIYPAIALGSGKKQLEQMLDPEHAARFQPVAMPMRAGSCTFHDGLCFHYATPNLSDRPRRAIATIYMPDGTTYRKKGHCVTDPLDLPDGARLEGEMFPVVAEGAPFETTSFCDARPALREAAALNVERQRRMKDA
;
A
#
# COMPACT_ATOMS: atom_id res chain seq x y z
N MET A 1 23.58 26.35 12.73
CA MET A 1 22.99 26.65 11.39
C MET A 1 22.61 25.31 10.79
N ASN A 2 21.33 24.90 10.97
CA ASN A 2 20.84 23.70 10.33
C ASN A 2 20.61 24.04 8.86
N ALA A 3 21.43 23.49 7.98
CA ALA A 3 21.10 23.42 6.57
C ALA A 3 19.80 22.60 6.46
N GLN A 4 18.68 23.26 6.26
CA GLN A 4 17.49 22.64 5.73
C GLN A 4 17.89 22.10 4.35
N THR A 5 18.18 20.81 4.28
CA THR A 5 18.25 20.09 3.03
C THR A 5 16.87 20.19 2.41
N GLY A 6 16.74 21.08 1.42
CA GLY A 6 15.47 21.34 0.75
C GLY A 6 15.12 20.13 -0.10
N LEU A 7 14.45 19.16 0.50
CA LEU A 7 13.76 18.10 -0.23
C LEU A 7 12.69 18.74 -1.10
N ASP A 8 12.97 18.90 -2.39
CA ASP A 8 11.99 19.37 -3.38
C ASP A 8 11.05 18.22 -3.79
N LEU A 9 10.27 17.75 -2.81
CA LEU A 9 9.25 16.72 -3.03
C LEU A 9 8.06 17.23 -3.87
N ASP A 10 8.03 18.52 -4.17
CA ASP A 10 7.03 19.14 -5.06
C ASP A 10 7.47 19.20 -6.52
N ARG A 11 8.74 18.86 -6.80
CA ARG A 11 9.21 18.71 -8.19
C ARG A 11 8.30 17.75 -8.94
N ALA A 12 7.75 18.19 -10.06
CA ALA A 12 6.89 17.36 -10.89
C ALA A 12 7.59 16.05 -11.30
N SER A 13 7.07 14.92 -10.86
CA SER A 13 7.41 13.62 -11.44
C SER A 13 6.32 13.27 -12.44
N THR A 14 6.72 12.91 -13.64
CA THR A 14 5.78 12.54 -14.69
C THR A 14 5.79 11.03 -14.86
N VAL A 15 4.69 10.40 -14.49
CA VAL A 15 4.40 9.05 -14.97
C VAL A 15 4.06 9.13 -16.46
N THR A 16 4.62 8.25 -17.28
CA THR A 16 4.35 8.21 -18.73
C THR A 16 2.98 7.59 -19.01
N ASP A 17 2.41 7.90 -20.17
CA ASP A 17 1.13 7.27 -20.59
C ASP A 17 1.26 5.77 -20.78
N GLU A 18 2.47 5.26 -21.13
CA GLU A 18 2.75 3.83 -21.17
C GLU A 18 2.67 3.21 -19.78
N GLN A 19 3.25 3.84 -18.77
CA GLN A 19 3.16 3.38 -17.38
C GLN A 19 1.71 3.42 -16.86
N VAL A 20 0.93 4.43 -17.24
CA VAL A 20 -0.50 4.50 -16.91
C VAL A 20 -1.25 3.33 -17.55
N ARG A 21 -1.06 3.08 -18.85
CA ARG A 21 -1.68 1.94 -19.54
C ARG A 21 -1.27 0.62 -18.93
N PHE A 22 0.03 0.44 -18.62
CA PHE A 22 0.53 -0.76 -17.96
C PHE A 22 -0.16 -1.00 -16.62
N TYR A 23 -0.26 0.04 -15.78
CA TYR A 23 -0.96 -0.07 -14.49
C TYR A 23 -2.44 -0.45 -14.69
N GLN A 24 -3.12 0.19 -15.63
CA GLN A 24 -4.53 -0.09 -15.93
C GLN A 24 -4.76 -1.50 -16.51
N GLU A 25 -3.79 -2.07 -17.16
CA GLU A 25 -3.85 -3.44 -17.68
C GLU A 25 -3.53 -4.48 -16.60
N HIS A 26 -2.52 -4.22 -15.79
CA HIS A 26 -1.96 -5.24 -14.88
C HIS A 26 -2.34 -5.03 -13.40
N GLY A 27 -2.80 -3.85 -13.00
CA GLY A 27 -3.13 -3.51 -11.61
C GLY A 27 -1.92 -3.14 -10.75
N TYR A 28 -0.73 -3.05 -11.35
CA TYR A 28 0.49 -2.55 -10.71
C TYR A 28 1.42 -1.92 -11.74
N VAL A 29 2.37 -1.12 -11.27
CA VAL A 29 3.45 -0.57 -12.10
C VAL A 29 4.68 -0.29 -11.24
N GLN A 30 5.87 -0.43 -11.81
CA GLN A 30 7.13 -0.03 -11.20
C GLN A 30 7.60 1.30 -11.80
N ILE A 31 8.01 2.24 -10.94
CA ILE A 31 8.53 3.54 -11.34
C ILE A 31 9.90 3.72 -10.70
N HIS A 32 10.90 3.93 -11.55
CA HIS A 32 12.28 4.07 -11.11
C HIS A 32 12.62 5.51 -10.76
N GLY A 33 13.45 5.70 -9.72
CA GLY A 33 14.06 6.98 -9.39
C GLY A 33 13.05 8.08 -9.02
N VAL A 34 11.97 7.73 -8.32
CA VAL A 34 10.98 8.70 -7.83
C VAL A 34 11.61 9.63 -6.79
N LEU A 35 12.53 9.10 -5.98
CA LEU A 35 13.38 9.89 -5.10
C LEU A 35 14.84 9.82 -5.57
N ALA A 36 15.55 10.93 -5.49
CA ALA A 36 16.99 11.02 -5.68
C ALA A 36 17.73 10.38 -4.47
N PRO A 37 19.02 10.00 -4.59
CA PRO A 37 19.75 9.35 -3.51
C PRO A 37 19.80 10.16 -2.19
N ASP A 38 19.92 11.47 -2.26
CA ASP A 38 19.89 12.37 -1.10
C ASP A 38 18.49 12.47 -0.47
N GLU A 39 17.45 12.45 -1.28
CA GLU A 39 16.07 12.38 -0.80
C GLU A 39 15.80 11.04 -0.09
N VAL A 40 16.32 9.93 -0.62
CA VAL A 40 16.22 8.61 0.03
C VAL A 40 16.87 8.61 1.40
N GLU A 41 18.08 9.19 1.52
CA GLU A 41 18.78 9.25 2.79
C GLU A 41 18.04 10.10 3.82
N ALA A 42 17.51 11.25 3.43
CA ALA A 42 16.71 12.07 4.31
C ALA A 42 15.44 11.33 4.80
N VAL A 43 14.73 10.61 3.92
CA VAL A 43 13.56 9.82 4.32
C VAL A 43 13.95 8.63 5.22
N ARG A 44 15.14 8.05 5.04
CA ARG A 44 15.67 7.02 5.97
C ARG A 44 15.91 7.56 7.37
N GLU A 45 16.52 8.73 7.47
CA GLU A 45 16.78 9.42 8.75
C GLU A 45 15.46 9.76 9.45
N ASP A 46 14.52 10.34 8.71
CA ASP A 46 13.18 10.65 9.21
C ASP A 46 12.44 9.38 9.69
N LEU A 47 12.52 8.28 8.93
CA LEU A 47 11.95 7.01 9.32
C LEU A 47 12.58 6.45 10.60
N ALA A 48 13.90 6.50 10.70
CA ALA A 48 14.62 6.04 11.89
C ALA A 48 14.22 6.84 13.13
N GLY A 49 14.13 8.17 13.01
CA GLY A 49 13.67 9.06 14.07
C GLY A 49 12.23 8.76 14.51
N ALA A 50 11.31 8.61 13.56
CA ALA A 50 9.92 8.29 13.85
C ALA A 50 9.75 6.92 14.54
N LEU A 51 10.50 5.91 14.10
CA LEU A 51 10.47 4.58 14.71
C LEU A 51 11.05 4.58 16.12
N ALA A 52 12.12 5.36 16.39
CA ALA A 52 12.68 5.52 17.72
C ALA A 52 11.66 6.14 18.69
N GLN A 53 10.99 7.23 18.30
CA GLN A 53 9.93 7.86 19.10
C GLN A 53 8.79 6.91 19.42
N ARG A 54 8.37 6.07 18.46
CA ARG A 54 7.30 5.08 18.66
C ARG A 54 7.74 3.91 19.52
N LYS A 55 9.00 3.52 19.52
CA LYS A 55 9.54 2.45 20.38
C LYS A 55 9.37 2.82 21.85
N ASP A 56 9.73 4.02 22.24
CA ASP A 56 9.61 4.51 23.61
C ASP A 56 8.16 4.51 24.09
N ALA A 57 7.22 4.85 23.20
CA ALA A 57 5.79 4.80 23.49
C ALA A 57 5.21 3.37 23.58
N ARG A 58 5.87 2.35 22.98
CA ARG A 58 5.43 0.94 22.94
C ARG A 58 5.92 0.10 24.11
N GLU A 59 7.08 0.40 24.66
CA GLU A 59 7.59 -0.31 25.83
C GLU A 59 6.60 -0.26 27.00
N SER A 60 5.68 0.72 26.94
CA SER A 60 4.56 0.86 27.88
C SER A 60 3.30 -0.02 27.56
N LYS A 61 3.16 -0.64 26.38
CA LYS A 61 1.91 -1.30 25.92
C LYS A 61 1.99 -2.75 25.42
N GLY A 62 3.11 -3.44 25.59
CA GLY A 62 3.30 -4.88 25.51
C GLY A 62 2.51 -5.74 24.51
N ASN A 63 2.81 -5.71 23.19
CA ASN A 63 2.37 -6.77 22.26
C ASN A 63 3.58 -7.53 21.67
N PRO A 64 3.82 -8.82 22.09
CA PRO A 64 5.01 -9.57 21.68
C PRO A 64 5.05 -9.98 20.21
N PHE A 65 3.92 -10.08 19.53
CA PHE A 65 3.82 -10.63 18.17
C PHE A 65 4.47 -9.72 17.11
N TYR A 66 4.27 -8.40 17.22
CA TYR A 66 4.86 -7.44 16.28
C TYR A 66 6.35 -7.19 16.50
N LYS A 67 6.92 -7.61 17.64
CA LYS A 67 8.32 -7.35 17.99
C LYS A 67 9.34 -8.20 17.23
N ARG A 68 8.94 -9.36 16.68
CA ARG A 68 9.90 -10.36 16.15
C ARG A 68 10.04 -10.37 14.65
N VAL A 69 9.07 -9.84 13.89
CA VAL A 69 8.95 -10.27 12.50
C VAL A 69 8.93 -9.13 11.51
N PHE A 70 8.29 -8.05 11.87
CA PHE A 70 7.98 -6.98 10.97
C PHE A 70 7.61 -5.73 11.77
N LEU A 71 8.38 -4.67 11.65
CA LEU A 71 7.99 -3.38 12.24
C LEU A 71 7.02 -2.71 11.28
N GLN A 72 5.74 -2.74 11.62
CA GLN A 72 4.71 -2.00 10.91
C GLN A 72 4.17 -0.90 11.82
N GLU A 73 4.34 0.35 11.39
CA GLU A 73 3.81 1.54 12.03
C GLU A 73 2.94 2.31 11.07
N VAL A 74 1.77 2.68 11.52
CA VAL A 74 0.75 3.36 10.73
C VAL A 74 0.64 4.82 11.15
N ASN A 75 0.33 5.71 10.22
CA ASN A 75 0.13 7.14 10.44
C ASN A 75 1.33 7.84 11.08
N LEU A 76 2.54 7.53 10.64
CA LEU A 76 3.74 8.23 11.07
C LEU A 76 3.73 9.71 10.63
N TRP A 77 3.10 10.01 9.50
CA TRP A 77 2.95 11.37 8.98
C TRP A 77 2.24 12.33 9.93
N THR A 78 1.43 11.83 10.87
CA THR A 78 0.70 12.67 11.83
C THR A 78 1.58 13.18 12.98
N SER A 79 2.70 12.50 13.23
CA SER A 79 3.58 12.76 14.38
C SER A 79 5.03 13.10 14.02
N HIS A 80 5.43 12.92 12.75
CA HIS A 80 6.81 13.18 12.31
C HIS A 80 6.83 14.07 11.06
N GLU A 81 7.37 15.29 11.21
CA GLU A 81 7.31 16.31 10.16
C GLU A 81 8.02 15.92 8.86
N GLY A 82 9.17 15.24 8.93
CA GLY A 82 9.89 14.80 7.75
C GLY A 82 9.06 13.77 6.94
N LEU A 83 8.47 12.79 7.65
CA LEU A 83 7.59 11.80 7.01
C LEU A 83 6.30 12.45 6.52
N ARG A 84 5.77 13.46 7.21
CA ARG A 84 4.62 14.23 6.75
C ARG A 84 4.87 14.85 5.37
N ARG A 85 6.03 15.49 5.18
CA ARG A 85 6.41 16.09 3.88
C ARG A 85 6.48 15.05 2.78
N TYR A 86 7.07 13.88 3.06
CA TYR A 86 7.11 12.78 2.11
C TYR A 86 5.71 12.25 1.79
N THR A 87 4.92 11.92 2.81
CA THR A 87 3.59 11.29 2.66
C THR A 87 2.59 12.19 1.93
N LEU A 88 2.68 13.51 2.13
CA LEU A 88 1.85 14.50 1.46
C LEU A 88 2.47 15.07 0.17
N SER A 89 3.56 14.48 -0.32
CA SER A 89 4.24 14.92 -1.54
C SER A 89 3.29 14.98 -2.73
N ARG A 90 3.21 16.14 -3.36
CA ARG A 90 2.45 16.32 -4.62
C ARG A 90 3.01 15.45 -5.75
N ARG A 91 4.34 15.23 -5.78
CA ARG A 91 5.01 14.36 -6.75
C ARG A 91 4.39 12.98 -6.77
N ILE A 92 4.30 12.34 -5.60
CA ILE A 92 3.79 10.97 -5.48
C ILE A 92 2.26 10.94 -5.60
N GLY A 93 1.58 11.92 -5.02
CA GLY A 93 0.13 12.08 -5.13
C GLY A 93 -0.35 12.26 -6.57
N GLU A 94 0.38 13.03 -7.40
CA GLU A 94 0.05 13.21 -8.81
C GLU A 94 0.26 11.94 -9.63
N ILE A 95 1.30 11.15 -9.35
CA ILE A 95 1.46 9.82 -9.95
C ILE A 95 0.25 8.95 -9.61
N ALA A 96 -0.12 8.87 -8.33
CA ALA A 96 -1.28 8.10 -7.87
C ALA A 96 -2.57 8.54 -8.58
N ARG A 97 -2.80 9.85 -8.68
CA ARG A 97 -3.96 10.44 -9.35
C ARG A 97 -4.04 10.05 -10.84
N ARG A 98 -2.91 10.13 -11.55
CA ARG A 98 -2.84 9.76 -12.97
C ARG A 98 -3.04 8.26 -13.19
N LEU A 99 -2.44 7.42 -12.36
CA LEU A 99 -2.61 5.97 -12.44
C LEU A 99 -4.07 5.56 -12.21
N ALA A 100 -4.72 6.16 -11.21
CA ALA A 100 -6.14 5.91 -10.91
C ALA A 100 -7.09 6.54 -11.94
N GLY A 101 -6.64 7.50 -12.75
CA GLY A 101 -7.49 8.18 -13.73
C GLY A 101 -8.56 9.09 -13.11
N VAL A 102 -8.33 9.62 -11.92
CA VAL A 102 -9.30 10.42 -11.17
C VAL A 102 -8.95 11.92 -11.15
N ALA A 103 -9.93 12.78 -10.95
CA ALA A 103 -9.72 14.22 -10.86
C ALA A 103 -9.05 14.63 -9.55
N LYS A 104 -9.32 13.90 -8.45
CA LYS A 104 -8.83 14.25 -7.12
C LYS A 104 -8.47 12.99 -6.31
N MET A 105 -7.29 13.03 -5.66
CA MET A 105 -6.74 11.94 -4.87
C MET A 105 -6.52 12.39 -3.43
N ARG A 106 -6.88 11.55 -2.47
CA ARG A 106 -6.66 11.76 -1.04
C ARG A 106 -5.69 10.75 -0.47
N LEU A 107 -4.99 11.14 0.57
CA LEU A 107 -4.29 10.21 1.44
C LEU A 107 -5.30 9.36 2.22
N TRP A 108 -5.06 8.04 2.28
CA TRP A 108 -5.71 7.17 3.26
C TRP A 108 -4.86 7.05 4.53
N HIS A 109 -3.66 6.52 4.42
CA HIS A 109 -2.65 6.50 5.49
C HIS A 109 -1.26 6.16 4.92
N ASP A 110 -0.23 6.32 5.73
CA ASP A 110 1.09 5.75 5.50
C ASP A 110 1.37 4.60 6.47
N HIS A 111 2.31 3.74 6.11
CA HIS A 111 2.91 2.82 7.07
C HIS A 111 4.36 2.48 6.71
N ALA A 112 5.19 2.41 7.76
CA ALA A 112 6.53 1.90 7.66
C ALA A 112 6.53 0.37 7.63
N LEU A 113 7.37 -0.20 6.79
CA LEU A 113 7.47 -1.64 6.55
C LEU A 113 8.93 -2.07 6.62
N VAL A 114 9.41 -2.45 7.81
CA VAL A 114 10.81 -2.83 8.02
C VAL A 114 10.95 -4.31 8.29
N LYS A 115 11.61 -5.04 7.39
CA LYS A 115 12.00 -6.44 7.58
C LYS A 115 13.42 -6.52 8.12
N LEU A 116 13.56 -6.99 9.36
CA LEU A 116 14.86 -7.20 9.98
C LEU A 116 15.56 -8.42 9.36
N PRO A 117 16.92 -8.49 9.39
CA PRO A 117 17.66 -9.64 8.90
C PRO A 117 17.33 -10.90 9.70
N GLU A 118 17.43 -12.06 9.06
CA GLU A 118 17.37 -13.41 9.63
C GLU A 118 16.06 -13.84 10.30
N ASN A 119 15.24 -12.91 10.78
CA ASN A 119 14.05 -13.22 11.57
C ASN A 119 12.74 -12.69 10.98
N SER A 120 12.74 -12.22 9.74
CA SER A 120 11.52 -11.73 9.12
C SER A 120 10.71 -12.87 8.50
N ILE A 121 9.39 -12.74 8.58
CA ILE A 121 8.48 -13.66 7.85
C ILE A 121 8.04 -13.05 6.52
N ALA A 122 7.51 -13.90 5.67
CA ALA A 122 6.83 -13.46 4.46
C ALA A 122 5.62 -12.58 4.78
N SER A 123 5.30 -11.66 3.88
CA SER A 123 3.95 -11.10 3.79
C SER A 123 3.18 -11.99 2.84
N ASP A 124 2.24 -12.78 3.36
CA ASP A 124 1.50 -13.78 2.59
C ASP A 124 0.74 -13.14 1.42
N TRP A 125 0.43 -13.93 0.37
CA TRP A 125 -0.37 -13.47 -0.75
C TRP A 125 -1.72 -12.91 -0.31
N HIS A 126 -2.00 -11.66 -0.60
CA HIS A 126 -3.22 -10.96 -0.19
C HIS A 126 -3.59 -9.83 -1.15
N GLN A 127 -4.78 -9.33 -0.97
CA GLN A 127 -5.27 -8.05 -1.47
C GLN A 127 -5.32 -7.08 -0.29
N ASP A 128 -5.01 -5.80 -0.48
CA ASP A 128 -5.07 -4.78 0.57
C ASP A 128 -6.51 -4.36 0.90
N TRP A 129 -7.33 -4.18 -0.14
CA TRP A 129 -8.66 -3.61 0.01
C TRP A 129 -9.56 -4.34 1.02
N PRO A 130 -9.53 -5.68 1.17
CA PRO A 130 -10.33 -6.38 2.16
C PRO A 130 -10.07 -5.95 3.61
N TYR A 131 -8.92 -5.37 3.90
CA TYR A 131 -8.60 -4.85 5.23
C TYR A 131 -9.12 -3.43 5.45
N TRP A 132 -9.37 -2.66 4.40
CA TRP A 132 -9.78 -1.28 4.51
C TRP A 132 -11.28 -1.12 4.72
N PRO A 133 -11.70 -0.17 5.57
CA PRO A 133 -13.11 0.13 5.83
C PRO A 133 -13.68 1.08 4.77
N MET A 134 -13.62 0.70 3.51
CA MET A 134 -14.05 1.52 2.37
C MET A 134 -15.22 0.88 1.63
N ASN A 135 -16.21 1.70 1.23
CA ASN A 135 -17.33 1.27 0.39
C ASN A 135 -17.00 1.24 -1.11
N HIS A 136 -15.87 1.85 -1.53
CA HIS A 136 -15.46 1.94 -2.93
C HIS A 136 -14.11 1.27 -3.13
N THR A 137 -13.93 0.64 -4.28
CA THR A 137 -12.62 0.21 -4.76
C THR A 137 -11.90 1.39 -5.43
N GLY A 138 -10.61 1.27 -5.75
CA GLY A 138 -9.90 2.35 -6.40
C GLY A 138 -8.79 2.95 -5.56
N ALA A 139 -8.74 2.60 -4.29
CA ALA A 139 -7.58 2.89 -3.48
C ALA A 139 -6.38 2.07 -3.99
N LEU A 140 -5.20 2.69 -3.94
CA LEU A 140 -3.95 2.11 -4.41
C LEU A 140 -2.81 2.42 -3.45
N SER A 141 -1.83 1.53 -3.40
CA SER A 141 -0.66 1.64 -2.53
C SER A 141 0.57 2.03 -3.34
N CYS A 142 1.28 3.09 -2.92
CA CYS A 142 2.65 3.37 -3.34
C CYS A 142 3.60 2.70 -2.34
N TRP A 143 4.36 1.71 -2.77
CA TRP A 143 5.38 1.07 -1.96
C TRP A 143 6.76 1.57 -2.39
N LEU A 144 7.36 2.47 -1.61
CA LEU A 144 8.68 3.05 -1.85
C LEU A 144 9.77 2.21 -1.20
N ALA A 145 10.73 1.75 -1.99
CA ALA A 145 11.93 1.09 -1.50
C ALA A 145 12.94 2.13 -0.98
N LEU A 146 13.29 2.03 0.29
CA LEU A 146 14.37 2.84 0.88
C LEU A 146 15.73 2.11 0.85
N ASP A 147 15.75 0.84 0.54
CA ASP A 147 16.94 0.03 0.28
C ASP A 147 16.80 -0.65 -1.08
N ASP A 148 17.92 -1.06 -1.68
CA ASP A 148 17.87 -1.93 -2.86
C ASP A 148 17.17 -3.24 -2.51
N VAL A 149 16.19 -3.65 -3.30
CA VAL A 149 15.37 -4.83 -3.02
C VAL A 149 15.37 -5.83 -4.15
N ASP A 150 15.39 -7.10 -3.75
CA ASP A 150 15.29 -8.28 -4.61
C ASP A 150 14.50 -9.41 -3.91
N LEU A 151 14.47 -10.59 -4.53
CA LEU A 151 13.79 -11.76 -3.95
C LEU A 151 14.41 -12.23 -2.62
N ARG A 152 15.70 -11.94 -2.38
CA ARG A 152 16.41 -12.38 -1.18
C ARG A 152 16.04 -11.54 0.04
N ASN A 153 15.71 -10.24 -0.16
CA ASN A 153 15.41 -9.34 0.96
C ASN A 153 13.97 -8.83 1.00
N GLY A 154 13.09 -9.39 0.16
CA GLY A 154 11.65 -9.14 0.23
C GLY A 154 11.15 -8.02 -0.65
N CYS A 155 11.55 -7.98 -1.94
CA CYS A 155 10.84 -7.19 -2.94
C CYS A 155 9.40 -7.70 -3.10
N LEU A 156 8.52 -6.81 -3.57
CA LEU A 156 7.15 -7.21 -3.86
C LEU A 156 7.08 -8.10 -5.10
N GLN A 157 6.11 -8.98 -5.09
CA GLN A 157 5.68 -9.78 -6.22
C GLN A 157 4.19 -9.52 -6.45
N PHE A 158 3.78 -9.46 -7.70
CA PHE A 158 2.39 -9.20 -8.09
C PHE A 158 1.89 -10.30 -9.01
N VAL A 159 0.58 -10.54 -8.99
CA VAL A 159 -0.10 -11.37 -10.01
C VAL A 159 -0.77 -10.42 -11.01
N PRO A 160 -0.24 -10.31 -12.25
CA PRO A 160 -0.75 -9.36 -13.24
C PRO A 160 -2.24 -9.57 -13.54
N GLY A 161 -3.00 -8.48 -13.54
CA GLY A 161 -4.43 -8.49 -13.84
C GLY A 161 -5.33 -9.06 -12.74
N SER A 162 -4.78 -9.53 -11.62
CA SER A 162 -5.55 -10.16 -10.54
C SER A 162 -6.54 -9.22 -9.84
N TYR A 163 -6.37 -7.92 -9.95
CA TYR A 163 -7.33 -6.94 -9.45
C TYR A 163 -8.73 -7.07 -10.08
N ARG A 164 -8.83 -7.69 -11.28
CA ARG A 164 -10.09 -8.00 -11.97
C ARG A 164 -10.77 -9.27 -11.46
N TRP A 165 -10.11 -10.05 -10.62
CA TRP A 165 -10.65 -11.31 -10.10
C TRP A 165 -11.68 -11.12 -8.97
N GLY A 166 -12.00 -9.87 -8.66
CA GLY A 166 -12.90 -9.50 -7.59
C GLY A 166 -12.23 -9.51 -6.21
N ILE A 167 -13.07 -9.43 -5.18
CA ILE A 167 -12.63 -9.32 -3.79
C ILE A 167 -12.49 -10.72 -3.19
N TYR A 168 -11.32 -10.97 -2.62
CA TYR A 168 -11.07 -12.17 -1.82
C TYR A 168 -11.12 -11.85 -0.32
N PRO A 169 -11.40 -12.82 0.55
CA PRO A 169 -11.39 -12.60 1.99
C PRO A 169 -10.03 -12.10 2.49
N ALA A 170 -10.06 -11.25 3.53
CA ALA A 170 -8.85 -10.95 4.29
C ALA A 170 -8.33 -12.21 4.96
N ILE A 171 -7.00 -12.41 4.93
CA ILE A 171 -6.31 -13.53 5.56
C ILE A 171 -5.57 -13.08 6.82
N ALA A 172 -5.18 -14.03 7.67
CA ALA A 172 -4.29 -13.75 8.79
C ALA A 172 -2.84 -13.68 8.27
N LEU A 173 -2.37 -12.45 7.97
CA LEU A 173 -1.01 -12.22 7.48
C LEU A 173 0.04 -12.76 8.47
N GLY A 174 1.08 -13.40 7.94
CA GLY A 174 2.17 -13.96 8.73
C GLY A 174 1.81 -15.23 9.49
N SER A 175 0.70 -15.87 9.19
CA SER A 175 0.29 -17.14 9.77
C SER A 175 1.10 -18.34 9.26
N GLY A 176 1.82 -18.17 8.16
CA GLY A 176 2.53 -19.26 7.45
C GLY A 176 1.58 -20.27 6.79
N LYS A 177 0.28 -20.03 6.83
CA LYS A 177 -0.72 -20.90 6.21
C LYS A 177 -0.90 -20.50 4.74
N LYS A 178 -0.94 -21.48 3.86
CA LYS A 178 -1.21 -21.30 2.43
C LYS A 178 -2.72 -21.04 2.18
N GLN A 179 -3.26 -20.02 2.84
CA GLN A 179 -4.69 -19.74 2.82
C GLN A 179 -5.20 -19.38 1.43
N LEU A 180 -4.39 -18.69 0.62
CA LEU A 180 -4.80 -18.31 -0.72
C LEU A 180 -5.06 -19.52 -1.63
N GLU A 181 -4.24 -20.56 -1.55
CA GLU A 181 -4.41 -21.77 -2.38
C GLU A 181 -5.78 -22.44 -2.17
N GLN A 182 -6.34 -22.28 -0.96
CA GLN A 182 -7.66 -22.82 -0.60
C GLN A 182 -8.81 -21.93 -1.10
N MET A 183 -8.55 -20.64 -1.33
CA MET A 183 -9.57 -19.67 -1.70
C MET A 183 -9.69 -19.47 -3.21
N LEU A 184 -8.60 -19.68 -3.95
CA LEU A 184 -8.57 -19.38 -5.38
C LEU A 184 -9.57 -20.24 -6.14
N ASP A 185 -10.35 -19.57 -7.00
CA ASP A 185 -11.15 -20.26 -7.98
C ASP A 185 -10.24 -21.00 -8.97
N PRO A 186 -10.61 -22.18 -9.50
CA PRO A 186 -9.75 -22.96 -10.39
C PRO A 186 -9.23 -22.17 -11.61
N GLU A 187 -10.05 -21.29 -12.18
CA GLU A 187 -9.65 -20.41 -13.29
C GLU A 187 -8.54 -19.43 -12.85
N HIS A 188 -8.69 -18.82 -11.67
CA HIS A 188 -7.70 -17.88 -11.14
C HIS A 188 -6.42 -18.60 -10.71
N ALA A 189 -6.53 -19.81 -10.15
CA ALA A 189 -5.38 -20.64 -9.82
C ALA A 189 -4.54 -20.98 -11.06
N ALA A 190 -5.17 -21.32 -12.19
CA ALA A 190 -4.49 -21.59 -13.45
C ALA A 190 -3.76 -20.37 -14.03
N ARG A 191 -4.20 -19.15 -13.70
CA ARG A 191 -3.64 -17.87 -14.14
C ARG A 191 -2.73 -17.22 -13.12
N PHE A 192 -2.50 -17.87 -11.99
CA PHE A 192 -1.68 -17.33 -10.89
C PHE A 192 -0.18 -17.41 -11.23
N GLN A 193 0.31 -16.41 -11.92
CA GLN A 193 1.71 -16.31 -12.36
C GLN A 193 2.37 -15.06 -11.77
N PRO A 194 3.07 -15.17 -10.64
CA PRO A 194 3.69 -14.03 -9.97
C PRO A 194 4.86 -13.46 -10.76
N VAL A 195 4.98 -12.12 -10.71
CA VAL A 195 6.12 -11.38 -11.26
C VAL A 195 6.79 -10.61 -10.12
N ALA A 196 8.09 -10.81 -9.93
CA ALA A 196 8.88 -10.11 -8.92
C ALA A 196 9.31 -8.73 -9.40
N MET A 197 9.38 -7.76 -8.47
CA MET A 197 9.75 -6.36 -8.73
C MET A 197 11.03 -5.98 -7.99
N PRO A 198 12.20 -6.50 -8.38
CA PRO A 198 13.47 -6.00 -7.84
C PRO A 198 13.67 -4.55 -8.28
N MET A 199 14.19 -3.71 -7.38
CA MET A 199 14.42 -2.29 -7.67
C MET A 199 15.50 -1.68 -6.80
N ARG A 200 16.05 -0.55 -7.26
CA ARG A 200 16.95 0.28 -6.49
C ARG A 200 16.19 1.14 -5.50
N ALA A 201 16.85 1.50 -4.40
CA ALA A 201 16.36 2.49 -3.47
C ALA A 201 15.95 3.79 -4.19
N GLY A 202 14.87 4.43 -3.75
CA GLY A 202 14.26 5.59 -4.40
C GLY A 202 13.30 5.25 -5.55
N SER A 203 13.18 3.97 -5.92
CA SER A 203 12.13 3.48 -6.83
C SER A 203 10.93 3.00 -6.04
N CYS A 204 9.77 2.94 -6.68
CA CYS A 204 8.55 2.47 -6.05
C CYS A 204 7.74 1.56 -6.98
N THR A 205 6.82 0.81 -6.38
CA THR A 205 5.69 0.22 -7.09
C THR A 205 4.41 0.92 -6.67
N PHE A 206 3.50 1.08 -7.63
CA PHE A 206 2.10 1.35 -7.32
C PHE A 206 1.28 0.11 -7.63
N HIS A 207 0.35 -0.24 -6.76
CA HIS A 207 -0.55 -1.36 -6.98
C HIS A 207 -1.95 -1.06 -6.47
N ASP A 208 -2.91 -1.60 -7.19
CA ASP A 208 -4.31 -1.54 -6.84
C ASP A 208 -4.60 -2.34 -5.56
N GLY A 209 -5.48 -1.85 -4.71
CA GLY A 209 -5.86 -2.54 -3.48
C GLY A 209 -6.43 -3.95 -3.70
N LEU A 210 -6.87 -4.28 -4.92
CA LEU A 210 -7.34 -5.62 -5.31
C LEU A 210 -6.28 -6.44 -6.05
N CYS A 211 -5.08 -5.91 -6.31
CA CYS A 211 -4.01 -6.67 -6.94
C CYS A 211 -3.36 -7.61 -5.90
N PHE A 212 -3.36 -8.91 -6.19
CA PHE A 212 -2.65 -9.87 -5.34
C PHE A 212 -1.16 -9.58 -5.32
N HIS A 213 -0.64 -9.48 -4.10
CA HIS A 213 0.79 -9.24 -3.90
C HIS A 213 1.34 -10.00 -2.68
N TYR A 214 2.66 -10.13 -2.67
CA TYR A 214 3.41 -10.91 -1.71
C TYR A 214 4.81 -10.30 -1.52
N ALA A 215 5.44 -10.53 -0.38
CA ALA A 215 6.85 -10.24 -0.18
C ALA A 215 7.56 -11.37 0.55
N THR A 216 8.70 -11.84 0.01
CA THR A 216 9.53 -12.85 0.65
C THR A 216 10.02 -12.41 2.04
N PRO A 217 10.45 -13.34 2.89
CA PRO A 217 11.26 -12.99 4.06
C PRO A 217 12.52 -12.22 3.67
N ASN A 218 13.07 -11.49 4.62
CA ASN A 218 14.41 -10.93 4.45
C ASN A 218 15.45 -11.95 4.91
N LEU A 219 16.15 -12.56 3.96
CA LEU A 219 17.22 -13.52 4.16
C LEU A 219 18.61 -12.87 3.98
N SER A 220 18.67 -11.55 3.90
CA SER A 220 19.91 -10.80 3.84
C SER A 220 20.42 -10.46 5.24
N ASP A 221 21.63 -9.95 5.31
CA ASP A 221 22.31 -9.51 6.53
C ASP A 221 21.98 -8.06 6.95
N ARG A 222 21.12 -7.38 6.18
CA ARG A 222 20.76 -5.97 6.42
C ARG A 222 19.25 -5.79 6.52
N PRO A 223 18.78 -4.79 7.29
CA PRO A 223 17.37 -4.43 7.28
C PRO A 223 16.89 -4.01 5.89
N ARG A 224 15.67 -4.36 5.53
CA ARG A 224 14.97 -3.88 4.34
C ARG A 224 13.87 -2.92 4.79
N ARG A 225 14.04 -1.65 4.46
CA ARG A 225 13.12 -0.55 4.81
C ARG A 225 12.29 -0.16 3.60
N ALA A 226 11.01 0.04 3.81
CA ALA A 226 10.09 0.60 2.84
C ALA A 226 9.04 1.45 3.55
N ILE A 227 8.43 2.38 2.82
CA ILE A 227 7.24 3.10 3.23
C ILE A 227 6.16 2.82 2.21
N ALA A 228 5.00 2.39 2.67
CA ALA A 228 3.80 2.34 1.84
C ALA A 228 2.91 3.54 2.18
N THR A 229 2.53 4.28 1.15
CA THR A 229 1.55 5.37 1.24
C THR A 229 0.33 4.96 0.44
N ILE A 230 -0.80 4.91 1.10
CA ILE A 230 -2.05 4.47 0.49
C ILE A 230 -2.88 5.69 0.14
N TYR A 231 -3.35 5.71 -1.10
CA TYR A 231 -4.18 6.77 -1.66
C TYR A 231 -5.56 6.24 -2.01
N MET A 232 -6.56 7.11 -1.94
CA MET A 232 -7.94 6.80 -2.31
C MET A 232 -8.55 7.92 -3.16
N PRO A 233 -9.43 7.61 -4.12
CA PRO A 233 -10.18 8.62 -4.85
C PRO A 233 -11.01 9.51 -3.91
N ASP A 234 -11.10 10.81 -4.21
CA ASP A 234 -12.03 11.69 -3.51
C ASP A 234 -13.48 11.17 -3.66
N GLY A 235 -14.27 11.32 -2.60
CA GLY A 235 -15.62 10.75 -2.57
C GLY A 235 -15.71 9.33 -2.02
N THR A 236 -14.58 8.69 -1.69
CA THR A 236 -14.58 7.41 -0.97
C THR A 236 -15.31 7.56 0.37
N THR A 237 -16.19 6.59 0.68
CA THR A 237 -16.98 6.60 1.92
C THR A 237 -16.58 5.48 2.87
N TYR A 238 -16.78 5.73 4.16
CA TYR A 238 -16.51 4.79 5.23
C TYR A 238 -17.53 3.64 5.23
N ARG A 239 -17.03 2.44 5.37
CA ARG A 239 -17.79 1.23 5.69
C ARG A 239 -17.53 0.87 7.15
N LYS A 240 -18.57 0.76 7.97
CA LYS A 240 -18.43 0.44 9.38
C LYS A 240 -17.73 -0.90 9.59
N LYS A 241 -16.43 -0.81 9.82
CA LYS A 241 -15.53 -1.94 10.06
C LYS A 241 -14.36 -1.44 10.90
N GLY A 242 -13.96 -2.19 11.92
CA GLY A 242 -12.82 -1.83 12.77
C GLY A 242 -11.53 -1.66 11.96
N HIS A 243 -10.87 -0.51 12.15
CA HIS A 243 -9.58 -0.21 11.55
C HIS A 243 -8.86 0.87 12.36
N CYS A 244 -7.55 0.68 12.63
CA CYS A 244 -6.76 1.56 13.50
C CYS A 244 -6.75 3.05 13.07
N VAL A 245 -7.01 3.35 11.81
CA VAL A 245 -7.08 4.72 11.28
C VAL A 245 -8.44 5.36 11.55
N THR A 246 -9.54 4.60 11.44
CA THR A 246 -10.90 5.14 11.55
C THR A 246 -11.53 4.98 12.92
N ASP A 247 -11.12 3.99 13.71
CA ASP A 247 -11.69 3.74 15.04
C ASP A 247 -11.62 4.97 15.97
N PRO A 248 -10.53 5.76 15.96
CA PRO A 248 -10.46 6.98 16.78
C PRO A 248 -11.35 8.12 16.30
N LEU A 249 -11.91 8.05 15.09
CA LEU A 249 -12.64 9.15 14.45
C LEU A 249 -14.16 9.07 14.66
N ASP A 250 -14.66 7.93 15.15
CA ASP A 250 -16.09 7.66 15.40
C ASP A 250 -17.00 8.04 14.20
N LEU A 251 -16.61 7.64 13.02
CA LEU A 251 -17.32 7.97 11.79
C LEU A 251 -18.62 7.14 11.65
N PRO A 252 -19.74 7.77 11.26
CA PRO A 252 -20.94 7.01 10.91
C PRO A 252 -20.74 6.25 9.61
N ASP A 253 -21.41 5.10 9.46
CA ASP A 253 -21.38 4.33 8.22
C ASP A 253 -21.84 5.19 7.02
N GLY A 254 -21.11 5.11 5.91
CA GLY A 254 -21.35 5.94 4.73
C GLY A 254 -20.76 7.35 4.77
N ALA A 255 -20.14 7.78 5.87
CA ALA A 255 -19.47 9.08 5.94
C ALA A 255 -18.36 9.19 4.88
N ARG A 256 -18.17 10.39 4.32
CA ARG A 256 -17.05 10.66 3.43
C ARG A 256 -15.73 10.60 4.21
N LEU A 257 -14.73 9.94 3.61
CA LEU A 257 -13.37 9.92 4.15
C LEU A 257 -12.64 11.18 3.65
N GLU A 258 -12.76 12.27 4.41
CA GLU A 258 -12.22 13.59 4.08
C GLU A 258 -11.78 14.35 5.35
N GLY A 259 -11.28 15.58 5.20
CA GLY A 259 -10.79 16.40 6.31
C GLY A 259 -9.30 16.20 6.59
N GLU A 260 -8.87 16.58 7.78
CA GLU A 260 -7.45 16.63 8.17
C GLU A 260 -6.76 15.28 8.14
N MET A 261 -7.47 14.20 8.48
CA MET A 261 -6.91 12.84 8.47
C MET A 261 -6.83 12.24 7.06
N PHE A 262 -7.57 12.79 6.10
CA PHE A 262 -7.61 12.33 4.72
C PHE A 262 -7.43 13.50 3.75
N PRO A 263 -6.28 14.19 3.81
CA PRO A 263 -6.05 15.39 3.02
C PRO A 263 -6.00 15.07 1.52
N VAL A 264 -6.36 16.07 0.71
CA VAL A 264 -6.12 16.03 -0.74
C VAL A 264 -4.62 16.15 -0.98
N VAL A 265 -4.06 15.21 -1.73
CA VAL A 265 -2.63 15.19 -2.12
C VAL A 265 -2.40 15.60 -3.55
N ALA A 266 -3.40 15.43 -4.43
CA ALA A 266 -3.35 15.88 -5.81
C ALA A 266 -4.75 16.12 -6.35
N GLU A 267 -4.89 17.16 -7.20
CA GLU A 267 -6.10 17.46 -7.97
C GLU A 267 -5.76 18.09 -9.32
N GLY A 268 -6.61 17.85 -10.30
CA GLY A 268 -6.43 18.36 -11.66
C GLY A 268 -7.62 18.03 -12.54
N ALA A 269 -7.52 18.37 -13.82
CA ALA A 269 -8.56 18.00 -14.77
C ALA A 269 -8.79 16.48 -14.78
N PRO A 270 -10.04 16.03 -14.89
CA PRO A 270 -10.31 14.59 -15.07
C PRO A 270 -9.69 14.13 -16.39
N PHE A 271 -9.26 12.85 -16.42
CA PHE A 271 -8.76 12.26 -17.66
C PHE A 271 -9.95 11.90 -18.56
N GLU A 272 -9.78 12.08 -19.86
CA GLU A 272 -10.83 11.78 -20.88
C GLU A 272 -11.12 10.28 -21.01
N THR A 273 -10.32 9.42 -20.42
CA THR A 273 -10.53 7.97 -20.41
C THR A 273 -11.58 7.59 -19.36
N THR A 274 -12.50 6.69 -19.73
CA THR A 274 -13.39 6.02 -18.78
C THR A 274 -12.62 5.67 -17.54
N SER A 275 -13.10 6.16 -16.40
CA SER A 275 -12.37 6.03 -15.14
C SER A 275 -12.06 4.55 -14.91
N PHE A 276 -10.80 4.24 -14.67
CA PHE A 276 -10.35 2.90 -14.29
C PHE A 276 -11.17 2.35 -13.10
N CYS A 277 -11.72 3.24 -12.30
CA CYS A 277 -12.63 2.92 -11.20
C CYS A 277 -13.98 2.37 -11.70
N ASP A 278 -14.47 2.79 -12.87
CA ASP A 278 -15.79 2.37 -13.40
C ASP A 278 -15.77 0.96 -14.02
N ALA A 279 -14.59 0.45 -14.37
CA ALA A 279 -14.41 -0.88 -14.95
C ALA A 279 -14.36 -2.02 -13.92
N ARG A 280 -14.60 -1.73 -12.64
CA ARG A 280 -14.44 -2.69 -11.53
C ARG A 280 -15.74 -3.42 -11.23
N PRO A 281 -15.66 -4.71 -10.77
CA PRO A 281 -16.84 -5.46 -10.38
C PRO A 281 -17.64 -4.70 -9.32
N ALA A 282 -18.96 -4.66 -9.49
CA ALA A 282 -19.84 -4.08 -8.48
C ALA A 282 -19.60 -4.79 -7.12
N LEU A 283 -19.49 -4.02 -6.05
CA LEU A 283 -19.23 -4.54 -4.70
C LEU A 283 -20.25 -5.62 -4.26
N ARG A 284 -21.48 -5.57 -4.78
CA ARG A 284 -22.52 -6.57 -4.47
C ARG A 284 -22.20 -7.95 -5.05
N GLU A 285 -21.73 -8.03 -6.29
CA GLU A 285 -21.30 -9.28 -6.92
C GLU A 285 -20.04 -9.83 -6.22
N ALA A 286 -19.10 -8.96 -5.92
CA ALA A 286 -17.92 -9.30 -5.17
C ALA A 286 -18.23 -9.84 -3.76
N ALA A 287 -19.25 -9.31 -3.08
CA ALA A 287 -19.68 -9.77 -1.76
C ALA A 287 -20.27 -11.18 -1.78
N ALA A 288 -21.06 -11.52 -2.80
CA ALA A 288 -21.62 -12.86 -2.94
C ALA A 288 -20.53 -13.93 -3.17
N LEU A 289 -19.59 -13.65 -4.06
CA LEU A 289 -18.41 -14.51 -4.29
C LEU A 289 -17.53 -14.65 -3.04
N ASN A 290 -17.42 -13.61 -2.26
CA ASN A 290 -16.63 -13.60 -1.03
C ASN A 290 -17.23 -14.55 0.04
N VAL A 291 -18.55 -14.62 0.16
CA VAL A 291 -19.23 -15.55 1.09
C VAL A 291 -18.93 -17.01 0.71
N GLU A 292 -18.96 -17.34 -0.57
CA GLU A 292 -18.63 -18.70 -1.03
C GLU A 292 -17.15 -19.05 -0.80
N ARG A 293 -16.24 -18.12 -1.07
CA ARG A 293 -14.81 -18.29 -0.80
C ARG A 293 -14.52 -18.48 0.69
N GLN A 294 -15.23 -17.75 1.56
CA GLN A 294 -15.12 -17.95 3.02
C GLN A 294 -15.62 -19.32 3.49
N ARG A 295 -16.65 -19.88 2.83
CA ARG A 295 -17.09 -21.25 3.13
C ARG A 295 -16.01 -22.26 2.80
N ARG A 296 -15.43 -22.19 1.60
CA ARG A 296 -14.30 -23.08 1.20
C ARG A 296 -13.13 -23.05 2.19
N MET A 297 -12.84 -21.89 2.80
CA MET A 297 -11.78 -21.77 3.83
C MET A 297 -12.12 -22.48 5.13
N LYS A 298 -13.41 -22.63 5.47
CA LYS A 298 -13.84 -23.29 6.71
C LYS A 298 -13.93 -24.81 6.55
N ASP A 299 -14.14 -25.27 5.34
CA ASP A 299 -14.34 -26.68 4.99
C ASP A 299 -13.00 -27.37 4.63
N ALA A 300 -11.88 -26.61 4.55
CA ALA A 300 -10.52 -27.08 4.28
C ALA A 300 -9.66 -27.08 5.57
#